data_dbcc1bb2801eafbc237f2dba531d0720
#
_entry.id   dbcc1bb2801eafbc237f2dba531d0720
#
_cell.length_a   1.000
_cell.length_b   1.000
_cell.length_c   1.000
_cell.angle_alpha   90.00
_cell.angle_beta   90.00
_cell.angle_gamma   90.00
#
_symmetry.space_group_name_H-M   'P 1'
#
loop_
_entity.id
_entity.type
_entity.pdbx_description
1 polymer ?
#
loop_
_entity_poly.entity_id
_entity_poly.type
_entity_poly.pdbx_seq_one_letter_code
_entity_poly.pdbx_strand_id
1 'polypeptide(L)' 'MPKNWDMNLTIDLIAKTELRIDTLETRNSDSLDFHEISVWSIKRALEKAYTYGQESQK' A
#
# COMPACT_ATOMS: atom_id res chain seq x y z
N MET A 1 19.03 3.63 7.64
CA MET A 1 17.59 3.50 7.52
C MET A 1 16.92 3.90 8.82
N PRO A 2 16.02 4.83 8.80
CA PRO A 2 15.31 5.18 10.03
C PRO A 2 14.54 3.97 10.53
N LYS A 3 14.50 3.83 11.84
CA LYS A 3 13.77 2.73 12.45
C LYS A 3 12.28 2.92 12.32
N ASN A 4 11.85 4.16 12.18
CA ASN A 4 10.45 4.50 12.06
C ASN A 4 10.10 4.67 10.59
N TRP A 5 9.52 3.67 10.02
CA TRP A 5 8.96 3.79 8.70
C TRP A 5 7.78 4.77 8.77
N ASP A 6 7.74 5.70 7.84
CA ASP A 6 6.54 6.51 7.71
C ASP A 6 5.46 5.59 7.15
N MET A 7 4.44 5.32 7.96
CA MET A 7 3.38 4.39 7.58
C MET A 7 2.72 4.81 6.27
N ASN A 8 2.42 6.10 6.13
CA ASN A 8 1.73 6.57 4.94
C ASN A 8 2.58 6.42 3.69
N LEU A 9 3.86 6.75 3.77
CA LEU A 9 4.77 6.58 2.63
C LEU A 9 4.94 5.11 2.27
N THR A 10 5.03 4.25 3.27
CA THR A 10 5.20 2.82 3.04
C THR A 10 3.95 2.22 2.39
N ILE A 11 2.78 2.58 2.89
CA ILE A 11 1.52 2.10 2.32
C ILE A 11 1.36 2.59 0.89
N ASP A 12 1.69 3.85 0.63
CA ASP A 12 1.61 4.39 -0.73
C ASP A 12 2.54 3.65 -1.68
N LEU A 13 3.75 3.35 -1.22
CA LEU A 13 4.71 2.61 -2.03
C LEU A 13 4.18 1.22 -2.37
N ILE A 14 3.61 0.52 -1.40
CA ILE A 14 3.05 -0.79 -1.61
C ILE A 14 1.89 -0.72 -2.61
N ALA A 15 1.03 0.28 -2.47
CA ALA A 15 -0.10 0.46 -3.39
C ALA A 15 0.39 0.66 -4.82
N LYS A 16 1.42 1.48 -5.00
CA LYS A 16 1.97 1.74 -6.33
C LYS A 16 2.61 0.51 -6.94
N THR A 17 3.38 -0.23 -6.16
CA THR A 17 4.16 -1.35 -6.68
C THR A 17 3.34 -2.62 -6.84
N GLU A 18 2.45 -2.90 -5.90
CA GLU A 18 1.69 -4.16 -5.92
C GLU A 18 0.30 -4.00 -6.51
N LEU A 19 -0.33 -2.88 -6.29
CA LEU A 19 -1.71 -2.66 -6.73
C LEU A 19 -1.81 -1.73 -7.92
N ARG A 20 -0.71 -1.06 -8.28
CA ARG A 20 -0.65 -0.10 -9.39
C ARG A 20 -1.65 1.03 -9.21
N ILE A 21 -1.83 1.45 -7.98
CA ILE A 21 -2.67 2.57 -7.62
C ILE A 21 -1.78 3.78 -7.39
N ASP A 22 -2.08 4.90 -8.05
CA ASP A 22 -1.24 6.10 -7.97
C ASP A 22 -1.28 6.75 -6.61
N THR A 23 -2.42 6.73 -5.95
CA THR A 23 -2.58 7.33 -4.63
C THR A 23 -3.71 6.65 -3.89
N LEU A 24 -3.62 6.66 -2.56
CA LEU A 24 -4.68 6.14 -1.71
C LEU A 24 -5.56 7.25 -1.17
N GLU A 25 -5.37 8.48 -1.64
CA GLU A 25 -6.25 9.57 -1.26
C GLU A 25 -7.63 9.39 -1.87
N THR A 26 -8.66 9.62 -1.06
CA THR A 26 -10.03 9.61 -1.54
C THR A 26 -10.28 10.89 -2.32
N ARG A 27 -10.69 10.74 -3.57
CA ARG A 27 -10.91 11.89 -4.45
C ARG A 27 -12.39 12.10 -4.78
N ASN A 28 -13.28 11.34 -4.14
CA ASN A 28 -14.72 11.45 -4.30
C ASN A 28 -15.18 11.30 -5.75
N SER A 29 -14.52 10.39 -6.46
CA SER A 29 -14.84 10.09 -7.85
C SER A 29 -14.77 8.59 -8.05
N ASP A 30 -15.83 8.00 -8.60
CA ASP A 30 -15.87 6.56 -8.82
C ASP A 30 -14.73 6.11 -9.73
N SER A 31 -14.42 6.89 -10.76
CA SER A 31 -13.36 6.50 -11.70
C SER A 31 -11.97 6.58 -11.08
N LEU A 32 -11.80 7.38 -10.03
CA LEU A 32 -10.50 7.56 -9.38
C LEU A 32 -10.34 6.71 -8.12
N ASP A 33 -11.45 6.41 -7.44
CA ASP A 33 -11.39 5.73 -6.15
C ASP A 33 -11.67 4.23 -6.23
N PHE A 34 -12.22 3.75 -7.34
CA PHE A 34 -12.55 2.33 -7.51
C PHE A 34 -11.64 1.71 -8.56
N HIS A 35 -11.06 0.57 -8.22
CA HIS A 35 -10.09 -0.12 -9.08
C HIS A 35 -10.39 -1.61 -9.11
N GLU A 36 -10.21 -2.22 -10.27
CA GLU A 36 -10.27 -3.67 -10.37
C GLU A 36 -8.89 -4.23 -10.08
N ILE A 37 -8.79 -5.05 -9.05
CA ILE A 37 -7.50 -5.56 -8.59
C ILE A 37 -7.64 -7.05 -8.32
N SER A 38 -6.66 -7.83 -8.78
CA SER A 38 -6.68 -9.27 -8.55
C SER A 38 -6.46 -9.59 -7.07
N VAL A 39 -7.04 -10.71 -6.63
CA VAL A 39 -6.88 -11.07 -5.23
C VAL A 39 -5.43 -11.40 -4.88
N TRP A 40 -4.64 -11.92 -5.82
CA TRP A 40 -3.24 -12.20 -5.53
C TRP A 40 -2.43 -10.92 -5.37
N SER A 41 -2.75 -9.85 -6.09
CA SER A 41 -2.08 -8.57 -5.89
C SER A 41 -2.41 -8.00 -4.52
N ILE A 42 -3.68 -8.11 -4.12
CA ILE A 42 -4.10 -7.68 -2.79
C ILE A 42 -3.36 -8.47 -1.72
N LYS A 43 -3.26 -9.78 -1.90
CA LYS A 43 -2.56 -10.62 -0.92
C LYS A 43 -1.10 -10.20 -0.80
N ARG A 44 -0.42 -9.98 -1.92
CA ARG A 44 0.97 -9.54 -1.88
C ARG A 44 1.14 -8.21 -1.18
N ALA A 45 0.22 -7.28 -1.45
CA ALA A 45 0.28 -5.97 -0.80
C ALA A 45 0.14 -6.10 0.71
N LEU A 46 -0.78 -6.93 1.16
CA LEU A 46 -1.00 -7.15 2.58
C LEU A 46 0.20 -7.84 3.22
N GLU A 47 0.80 -8.80 2.53
CA GLU A 47 1.99 -9.49 3.03
C GLU A 47 3.16 -8.52 3.18
N LYS A 48 3.34 -7.63 2.23
CA LYS A 48 4.39 -6.63 2.30
C LYS A 48 4.14 -5.65 3.44
N ALA A 49 2.90 -5.23 3.61
CA ALA A 49 2.56 -4.34 4.72
C ALA A 49 2.88 -4.99 6.05
N TYR A 50 2.55 -6.26 6.20
CA TYR A 50 2.84 -7.02 7.41
C TYR A 50 4.36 -7.09 7.67
N THR A 51 5.11 -7.41 6.62
CA THR A 51 6.57 -7.54 6.73
C THR A 51 7.21 -6.20 7.11
N TYR A 52 6.82 -5.13 6.45
CA TYR A 52 7.39 -3.82 6.75
C TYR A 52 7.00 -3.37 8.17
N GLY A 53 5.78 -3.69 8.58
CA GLY A 53 5.35 -3.38 9.94
C GLY A 53 6.18 -4.10 10.99
N GLN A 54 6.51 -5.37 10.74
CA GLN A 54 7.36 -6.12 11.65
C GLN A 54 8.76 -5.54 11.72
N GLU A 55 9.33 -5.18 10.56
CA GLU A 55 10.68 -4.63 10.51
C GLU A 55 10.77 -3.30 11.24
N SER A 56 9.73 -2.49 11.18
CA SER A 56 9.75 -1.19 11.82
C SER A 56 9.66 -1.29 13.34
N GLN A 57 9.27 -2.46 13.86
CA GLN A 57 9.17 -2.67 15.30
C GLN A 57 10.45 -3.22 15.91
N LYS A 58 11.44 -3.53 15.13
CA LYS A 58 12.72 -3.99 15.64
C LYS A 58 13.61 -2.81 16.10
#